data_24509b18c11a7d8ee5f333895828225f
#
_entry.id   24509b18c11a7d8ee5f333895828225f
#
_cell.length_a   1.000
_cell.length_b   1.000
_cell.length_c   1.000
_cell.angle_alpha   90.00
_cell.angle_beta   90.00
_cell.angle_gamma   90.00
#
_symmetry.space_group_name_H-M   'P 1'
#
loop_
_entity.id
_entity.type
_entity.pdbx_description
1 polymer ?
#
loop_
_entity_poly.entity_id
_entity_poly.type
_entity_poly.pdbx_seq_one_letter_code
_entity_poly.pdbx_strand_id
1 'polypeptide(L)'
;MERLPCRFNYNMRKKLLIKGTGASPGKAEGQIVIIKSPAEFSKMKAGQILVAPITSPTWLLVMQKAAAIVTDYGGILSHPAIVCREFGIPAVVNTRKATKVLKNGMKVVVDGKRGKVYEKK
;
A
#
# COMPACT_ATOMS: atom_id res chain seq x y z
N MET A 1 -30.76 -13.19 4.96
CA MET A 1 -30.69 -13.32 3.79
C MET A 1 -30.14 -12.26 3.07
N GLU A 2 -30.69 -11.27 2.90
CA GLU A 2 -30.17 -10.25 2.16
C GLU A 2 -28.90 -9.72 2.68
N ARG A 3 -28.63 -9.93 3.91
CA ARG A 3 -27.50 -9.44 4.48
C ARG A 3 -26.27 -10.00 3.91
N LEU A 4 -26.18 -11.29 3.74
CA LEU A 4 -25.05 -11.91 3.15
C LEU A 4 -24.81 -11.43 1.74
N PRO A 5 -25.84 -11.36 0.91
CA PRO A 5 -25.64 -10.85 -0.44
C PRO A 5 -25.10 -9.42 -0.43
N CYS A 6 -25.53 -8.61 0.51
CA CYS A 6 -25.04 -7.25 0.59
C CYS A 6 -23.57 -7.18 0.91
N ARG A 7 -23.12 -7.98 1.86
CA ARG A 7 -21.73 -7.99 2.19
C ARG A 7 -20.89 -8.51 1.09
N PHE A 8 -21.36 -9.54 0.43
CA PHE A 8 -20.67 -10.13 -0.66
C PHE A 8 -20.58 -9.12 -1.79
N ASN A 9 -21.67 -8.40 -2.05
CA ASN A 9 -21.66 -7.38 -3.09
C ASN A 9 -20.71 -6.23 -2.77
N TYR A 10 -20.58 -5.88 -1.51
CA TYR A 10 -19.65 -4.84 -1.13
C TYR A 10 -18.23 -5.23 -1.50
N ASN A 11 -17.85 -6.47 -1.22
CA ASN A 11 -16.52 -6.94 -1.59
C ASN A 11 -16.32 -6.98 -3.09
N MET A 12 -17.35 -7.32 -3.82
CA MET A 12 -17.27 -7.39 -5.27
C MET A 12 -17.20 -6.02 -5.92
N ARG A 13 -17.67 -4.99 -5.24
CA ARG A 13 -17.60 -3.65 -5.80
C ARG A 13 -16.20 -3.08 -5.75
N LYS A 14 -15.36 -3.62 -4.89
CA LYS A 14 -13.99 -3.15 -4.81
C LYS A 14 -13.21 -3.72 -5.97
N LYS A 15 -12.69 -2.86 -6.79
CA LYS A 15 -11.92 -3.28 -7.93
C LYS A 15 -10.49 -3.54 -7.51
N LEU A 16 -9.99 -4.73 -7.80
CA LEU A 16 -8.59 -5.07 -7.54
C LEU A 16 -7.72 -4.30 -8.54
N LEU A 17 -6.83 -3.49 -8.04
CA LEU A 17 -5.95 -2.69 -8.88
C LEU A 17 -4.63 -3.40 -9.13
N ILE A 18 -4.06 -4.02 -8.11
CA ILE A 18 -2.77 -4.67 -8.25
C ILE A 18 -2.55 -5.69 -7.14
N LYS A 19 -1.76 -6.70 -7.41
CA LYS A 19 -1.38 -7.72 -6.44
C LYS A 19 0.12 -7.76 -6.27
N GLY A 20 0.56 -8.18 -5.11
CA GLY A 20 1.97 -8.42 -4.85
C GLY A 20 2.08 -9.40 -3.71
N THR A 21 3.16 -9.31 -2.96
CA THR A 21 3.39 -10.15 -1.80
C THR A 21 2.96 -9.41 -0.55
N GLY A 22 2.10 -10.02 0.25
CA GLY A 22 1.71 -9.43 1.53
C GLY A 22 2.89 -9.50 2.48
N ALA A 23 3.43 -8.34 2.83
CA ALA A 23 4.66 -8.27 3.62
C ALA A 23 4.40 -7.91 5.08
N SER A 24 3.32 -7.22 5.36
CA SER A 24 2.96 -6.85 6.72
C SER A 24 1.44 -6.81 6.78
N PRO A 25 0.83 -7.51 7.74
CA PRO A 25 -0.62 -7.68 7.75
C PRO A 25 -1.37 -6.41 8.15
N GLY A 26 -2.66 -6.40 7.87
CA GLY A 26 -3.53 -5.29 8.19
C GLY A 26 -4.14 -4.70 6.95
N LYS A 27 -5.12 -3.84 7.17
CA LYS A 27 -5.78 -3.12 6.08
C LYS A 27 -5.76 -1.65 6.40
N ALA A 28 -5.57 -0.83 5.40
CA ALA A 28 -5.60 0.61 5.56
C ALA A 28 -6.17 1.24 4.30
N GLU A 29 -6.82 2.38 4.47
CA GLU A 29 -7.35 3.15 3.35
C GLU A 29 -6.71 4.50 3.34
N GLY A 30 -6.57 5.06 2.19
CA GLY A 30 -6.05 6.42 2.05
C GLY A 30 -5.80 6.77 0.62
N GLN A 31 -5.31 7.99 0.42
CA GLN A 31 -4.94 8.46 -0.89
C GLN A 31 -3.51 8.11 -1.19
N ILE A 32 -3.26 7.75 -2.42
CA ILE A 32 -1.92 7.39 -2.88
C ILE A 32 -1.05 8.63 -3.06
N VAL A 33 0.18 8.52 -2.59
CA VAL A 33 1.24 9.45 -2.96
C VAL A 33 2.39 8.61 -3.50
N ILE A 34 2.80 8.88 -4.73
CA ILE A 34 3.90 8.15 -5.37
C ILE A 34 5.17 8.94 -5.15
N ILE A 35 6.16 8.31 -4.53
CA ILE A 35 7.45 8.92 -4.25
C ILE A 35 8.52 8.01 -4.83
N LYS A 36 9.27 8.55 -5.79
CA LYS A 36 10.29 7.76 -6.48
C LYS A 36 11.70 8.05 -6.00
N SER A 37 11.89 9.16 -5.31
CA SER A 37 13.21 9.53 -4.80
C SER A 37 13.07 10.44 -3.59
N PRO A 38 14.15 10.59 -2.80
CA PRO A 38 14.11 11.48 -1.63
C PRO A 38 13.73 12.92 -1.94
N ALA A 39 13.98 13.37 -3.16
CA ALA A 39 13.60 14.74 -3.55
C ALA A 39 12.11 14.97 -3.47
N GLU A 40 11.30 13.91 -3.46
CA GLU A 40 9.86 14.01 -3.42
C GLU A 40 9.27 13.77 -2.02
N PHE A 41 10.11 13.60 -1.00
CA PHE A 41 9.63 13.31 0.36
C PHE A 41 8.65 14.35 0.89
N SER A 42 8.79 15.60 0.47
CA SER A 42 7.88 16.65 0.94
C SER A 42 6.43 16.46 0.53
N LYS A 43 6.18 15.60 -0.44
CA LYS A 43 4.81 15.32 -0.88
C LYS A 43 4.07 14.43 0.12
N MET A 44 4.79 13.75 1.00
CA MET A 44 4.17 12.79 1.92
C MET A 44 3.46 13.48 3.05
N LYS A 45 2.21 13.10 3.28
CA LYS A 45 1.42 13.58 4.41
C LYS A 45 0.98 12.39 5.23
N ALA A 46 0.79 12.61 6.52
CA ALA A 46 0.38 11.54 7.42
C ALA A 46 -0.92 10.90 6.96
N GLY A 47 -0.99 9.58 7.02
CA GLY A 47 -2.19 8.84 6.67
C GLY A 47 -2.34 8.51 5.20
N GLN A 48 -1.41 8.92 4.36
CA GLN A 48 -1.46 8.57 2.94
C GLN A 48 -0.86 7.19 2.70
N ILE A 49 -1.16 6.63 1.54
CA ILE A 49 -0.60 5.35 1.12
C ILE A 49 0.66 5.66 0.31
N LEU A 50 1.80 5.25 0.82
CA LEU A 50 3.07 5.48 0.13
C LEU A 50 3.28 4.41 -0.93
N VAL A 51 3.46 4.85 -2.17
CA VAL A 51 3.78 3.95 -3.30
C VAL A 51 5.14 4.34 -3.82
N ALA A 52 6.06 3.40 -3.86
CA ALA A 52 7.44 3.65 -4.25
C ALA A 52 8.02 2.47 -5.01
N PRO A 53 9.08 2.67 -5.80
CA PRO A 53 9.74 1.53 -6.45
C PRO A 53 10.32 0.57 -5.40
N ILE A 54 11.05 1.12 -4.44
CA ILE A 54 11.56 0.41 -3.28
C ILE A 54 12.02 1.46 -2.29
N THR A 55 12.19 1.09 -1.03
CA THR A 55 12.66 2.03 -0.01
C THR A 55 14.03 1.63 0.50
N SER A 56 14.67 2.54 1.20
CA SER A 56 15.96 2.31 1.85
C SER A 56 15.93 3.01 3.21
N PRO A 57 16.97 2.86 4.03
CA PRO A 57 16.94 3.45 5.37
C PRO A 57 16.67 4.95 5.41
N THR A 58 17.06 5.70 4.37
CA THR A 58 16.80 7.14 4.34
C THR A 58 15.31 7.47 4.25
N TRP A 59 14.47 6.50 3.91
CA TRP A 59 13.03 6.71 3.77
C TRP A 59 12.28 6.50 5.09
N LEU A 60 12.97 6.14 6.15
CA LEU A 60 12.30 5.72 7.38
C LEU A 60 11.28 6.72 7.93
N LEU A 61 11.63 7.99 7.97
CA LEU A 61 10.72 8.99 8.51
C LEU A 61 9.46 9.14 7.68
N VAL A 62 9.60 9.05 6.36
CA VAL A 62 8.46 9.15 5.44
C VAL A 62 7.58 7.91 5.60
N MET A 63 8.20 6.76 5.74
CA MET A 63 7.46 5.51 5.90
C MET A 63 6.62 5.51 7.16
N GLN A 64 7.12 6.11 8.24
CA GLN A 64 6.39 6.14 9.50
C GLN A 64 5.11 6.96 9.43
N LYS A 65 4.99 7.86 8.46
CA LYS A 65 3.80 8.66 8.28
C LYS A 65 2.72 7.93 7.51
N ALA A 66 3.07 6.86 6.82
CA ALA A 66 2.16 6.18 5.91
C ALA A 66 1.13 5.33 6.63
N ALA A 67 -0.08 5.29 6.11
CA ALA A 67 -1.10 4.37 6.60
C ALA A 67 -0.83 2.96 6.07
N ALA A 68 -0.23 2.87 4.88
CA ALA A 68 0.19 1.60 4.29
C ALA A 68 1.26 1.89 3.25
N ILE A 69 2.01 0.88 2.87
CA ILE A 69 3.10 1.02 1.91
C ILE A 69 2.97 -0.03 0.83
N VAL A 70 3.17 0.39 -0.42
CA VAL A 70 3.13 -0.49 -1.59
C VAL A 70 4.39 -0.24 -2.40
N THR A 71 5.13 -1.30 -2.74
CA THR A 71 6.34 -1.14 -3.53
C THR A 71 6.33 -2.01 -4.77
N ASP A 72 7.06 -1.56 -5.80
CA ASP A 72 7.23 -2.33 -7.03
C ASP A 72 8.11 -3.55 -6.77
N TYR A 73 9.20 -3.37 -6.04
CA TYR A 73 10.21 -4.39 -5.84
C TYR A 73 10.41 -4.69 -4.37
N GLY A 74 11.02 -5.83 -4.08
CA GLY A 74 11.36 -6.25 -2.75
C GLY A 74 10.60 -7.51 -2.36
N GLY A 75 11.21 -8.33 -1.53
CA GLY A 75 10.58 -9.54 -1.01
C GLY A 75 10.24 -9.37 0.45
N ILE A 76 9.87 -10.46 1.11
CA ILE A 76 9.49 -10.39 2.51
C ILE A 76 10.67 -10.13 3.45
N LEU A 77 11.89 -10.20 2.94
CA LEU A 77 13.08 -9.85 3.73
C LEU A 77 13.67 -8.52 3.30
N SER A 78 12.98 -7.79 2.42
CA SER A 78 13.46 -6.48 1.96
C SER A 78 13.25 -5.41 3.02
N HIS A 79 13.94 -4.29 2.85
CA HIS A 79 13.83 -3.17 3.78
C HIS A 79 12.39 -2.74 4.03
N PRO A 80 11.56 -2.49 3.00
CA PRO A 80 10.19 -2.05 3.29
C PRO A 80 9.39 -3.11 4.05
N ALA A 81 9.60 -4.39 3.76
CA ALA A 81 8.87 -5.45 4.43
C ALA A 81 9.23 -5.51 5.90
N ILE A 82 10.51 -5.45 6.22
CA ILE A 82 11.00 -5.54 7.58
C ILE A 82 10.53 -4.35 8.40
N VAL A 83 10.69 -3.15 7.86
CA VAL A 83 10.31 -1.92 8.54
C VAL A 83 8.80 -1.88 8.81
N CYS A 84 8.00 -2.26 7.81
CA CYS A 84 6.56 -2.23 7.98
C CYS A 84 6.08 -3.21 9.05
N ARG A 85 6.67 -4.40 9.11
CA ARG A 85 6.33 -5.35 10.16
C ARG A 85 6.71 -4.82 11.54
N GLU A 86 7.84 -4.14 11.62
CA GLU A 86 8.31 -3.57 12.86
C GLU A 86 7.37 -2.50 13.39
N PHE A 87 6.87 -1.65 12.53
CA PHE A 87 5.99 -0.56 12.91
C PHE A 87 4.49 -0.87 12.80
N GLY A 88 4.14 -2.07 12.40
CA GLY A 88 2.74 -2.45 12.27
C GLY A 88 2.01 -1.76 11.13
N ILE A 89 2.72 -1.39 10.08
CA ILE A 89 2.14 -0.72 8.92
C ILE A 89 1.81 -1.76 7.87
N PRO A 90 0.56 -1.85 7.38
CA PRO A 90 0.24 -2.80 6.31
C PRO A 90 1.09 -2.55 5.07
N ALA A 91 1.58 -3.62 4.45
CA ALA A 91 2.45 -3.46 3.31
C ALA A 91 2.27 -4.56 2.27
N VAL A 92 2.31 -4.14 1.01
CA VAL A 92 2.32 -5.04 -0.15
C VAL A 92 3.57 -4.72 -0.95
N VAL A 93 4.43 -5.71 -1.13
CA VAL A 93 5.68 -5.51 -1.87
C VAL A 93 5.68 -6.38 -3.12
N ASN A 94 6.66 -6.16 -3.97
CA ASN A 94 6.87 -6.97 -5.18
C ASN A 94 5.66 -6.97 -6.12
N THR A 95 5.00 -5.82 -6.24
CA THR A 95 3.90 -5.68 -7.18
C THR A 95 4.40 -5.53 -8.61
N ARG A 96 5.65 -5.09 -8.74
CA ARG A 96 6.39 -4.88 -9.98
C ARG A 96 5.94 -3.69 -10.81
N LYS A 97 4.76 -3.18 -10.62
CA LYS A 97 4.25 -2.09 -11.44
C LYS A 97 3.32 -1.13 -10.71
N ALA A 98 3.39 -1.10 -9.38
CA ALA A 98 2.52 -0.21 -8.61
C ALA A 98 2.70 1.24 -9.01
N THR A 99 3.95 1.69 -9.20
CA THR A 99 4.20 3.07 -9.57
C THR A 99 3.67 3.42 -10.96
N LYS A 100 3.38 2.40 -11.80
CA LYS A 100 2.85 2.63 -13.13
C LYS A 100 1.33 2.54 -13.16
N VAL A 101 0.77 1.64 -12.38
CA VAL A 101 -0.67 1.37 -12.38
C VAL A 101 -1.43 2.34 -11.49
N LEU A 102 -0.87 2.64 -10.31
CA LEU A 102 -1.52 3.51 -9.35
C LEU A 102 -1.16 4.97 -9.63
N LYS A 103 -2.02 5.88 -9.20
CA LYS A 103 -1.81 7.31 -9.47
C LYS A 103 -1.99 8.13 -8.22
N ASN A 104 -1.27 9.26 -8.16
CA ASN A 104 -1.39 10.19 -7.05
C ASN A 104 -2.83 10.61 -6.84
N GLY A 105 -3.25 10.66 -5.57
CA GLY A 105 -4.59 11.10 -5.21
C GLY A 105 -5.66 10.03 -5.30
N MET A 106 -5.35 8.88 -5.88
CA MET A 106 -6.31 7.79 -5.99
C MET A 106 -6.58 7.22 -4.60
N LYS A 107 -7.85 6.98 -4.27
CA LYS A 107 -8.20 6.40 -2.98
C LYS A 107 -8.23 4.90 -3.09
N VAL A 108 -7.52 4.22 -2.19
CA VAL A 108 -7.37 2.77 -2.24
C VAL A 108 -7.47 2.15 -0.86
N VAL A 109 -7.67 0.85 -0.84
CA VAL A 109 -7.57 0.02 0.35
C VAL A 109 -6.44 -0.95 0.13
N VAL A 110 -5.49 -0.98 1.05
CA VAL A 110 -4.34 -1.88 0.98
C VAL A 110 -4.57 -3.03 1.96
N ASP A 111 -4.54 -4.26 1.44
CA ASP A 111 -4.67 -5.46 2.26
C ASP A 111 -3.30 -6.11 2.35
N GLY A 112 -2.59 -5.84 3.42
CA GLY A 112 -1.22 -6.32 3.59
C GLY A 112 -1.13 -7.81 3.86
N LYS A 113 -2.19 -8.42 4.35
CA LYS A 113 -2.18 -9.84 4.59
C LYS A 113 -2.30 -10.62 3.28
N ARG A 114 -3.18 -10.17 2.40
CA ARG A 114 -3.41 -10.85 1.14
C ARG A 114 -2.56 -10.35 -0.03
N GLY A 115 -1.84 -9.26 0.18
CA GLY A 115 -1.00 -8.70 -0.86
C GLY A 115 -1.78 -8.08 -1.99
N LYS A 116 -2.89 -7.42 -1.68
CA LYS A 116 -3.77 -6.85 -2.70
C LYS A 116 -4.07 -5.39 -2.41
N VAL A 117 -4.25 -4.62 -3.48
CA VAL A 117 -4.64 -3.21 -3.38
C VAL A 117 -5.90 -3.04 -4.21
N TYR A 118 -6.93 -2.49 -3.58
CA TYR A 118 -8.24 -2.30 -4.20
C TYR A 118 -8.56 -0.82 -4.33
N GLU A 119 -9.33 -0.49 -5.35
CA GLU A 119 -9.86 0.86 -5.48
C GLU A 119 -10.93 1.06 -4.42
N LYS A 120 -10.90 2.19 -3.73
CA LYS A 120 -11.94 2.50 -2.77
C LYS A 120 -13.03 3.30 -3.45
N LYS A 121 -14.25 2.83 -3.33
CA LYS A 121 -15.39 3.51 -3.93
C LYS A 121 -16.15 4.37 -2.94
#